data_9a53198ac71aa02b326a2c20190be667
#
_entry.id   9a53198ac71aa02b326a2c20190be667
#
_cell.length_a   1.000
_cell.length_b   1.000
_cell.length_c   1.000
_cell.angle_alpha   90.00
_cell.angle_beta   90.00
_cell.angle_gamma   90.00
#
_symmetry.space_group_name_H-M   'P 1'
#
loop_
_entity.id
_entity.type
_entity.pdbx_description
1 polymer ?
#
loop_
_entity_poly.entity_id
_entity_poly.type
_entity_poly.pdbx_seq_one_letter_code
_entity_poly.pdbx_strand_id
1 'polypeptide(L)'
;DLLVLTPYKLIPRTEQIVETLLYILWDMKLKVGYSVRNINETISKAKIDNTVCTSLLEARFIVGNSQLWDSFCKDFQTKILNTGAKKFFYAKIKERELRYKRMGDSQYLLEPNIKEGKGGLRDIHIIKWIIYFTYKIKDQTICIEKGILSEKDSRTLSEAEKFLIN
;
A
#
# COMPACT_ATOMS: atom_id res chain seq x y z
N ASP A 1 -7.21 6.78 -2.70
CA ASP A 1 -8.18 5.67 -2.92
C ASP A 1 -8.93 5.38 -1.64
N LEU A 2 -10.22 5.00 -1.78
CA LEU A 2 -11.09 4.65 -0.67
C LEU A 2 -11.47 3.16 -0.74
N LEU A 3 -11.42 2.48 0.41
CA LEU A 3 -12.03 1.17 0.58
C LEU A 3 -13.21 1.33 1.54
N VAL A 4 -14.41 1.05 1.05
CA VAL A 4 -15.61 0.94 1.88
C VAL A 4 -15.77 -0.51 2.27
N LEU A 5 -15.55 -0.80 3.55
CA LEU A 5 -15.77 -2.13 4.11
C LEU A 5 -17.23 -2.30 4.51
N THR A 6 -17.83 -3.39 4.05
CA THR A 6 -19.20 -3.77 4.41
C THR A 6 -19.18 -5.05 5.26
N PRO A 7 -20.10 -5.22 6.23
CA PRO A 7 -20.16 -6.45 7.02
C PRO A 7 -20.62 -7.66 6.19
N TYR A 8 -21.44 -7.44 5.18
CA TYR A 8 -22.03 -8.44 4.31
C TYR A 8 -21.86 -8.07 2.84
N LYS A 9 -22.49 -8.86 1.94
CA LYS A 9 -22.58 -8.49 0.53
C LYS A 9 -23.21 -7.11 0.37
N LEU A 10 -22.80 -6.42 -0.69
CA LEU A 10 -23.33 -5.11 -1.04
C LEU A 10 -24.85 -5.17 -1.17
N ILE A 11 -25.55 -4.28 -0.48
CA ILE A 11 -26.98 -4.09 -0.59
C ILE A 11 -27.27 -2.75 -1.28
N PRO A 12 -28.41 -2.59 -1.99
CA PRO A 12 -28.72 -1.39 -2.76
C PRO A 12 -28.61 -0.09 -1.96
N ARG A 13 -29.01 -0.11 -0.68
CA ARG A 13 -28.90 1.07 0.20
C ARG A 13 -27.46 1.49 0.44
N THR A 14 -26.55 0.53 0.63
CA THR A 14 -25.13 0.83 0.83
C THR A 14 -24.52 1.40 -0.45
N GLU A 15 -24.90 0.87 -1.59
CA GLU A 15 -24.48 1.35 -2.91
C GLU A 15 -24.87 2.82 -3.11
N GLN A 16 -26.13 3.19 -2.85
CA GLN A 16 -26.62 4.56 -2.93
C GLN A 16 -25.83 5.52 -2.00
N ILE A 17 -25.53 5.10 -0.76
CA ILE A 17 -24.75 5.91 0.18
C ILE A 17 -23.34 6.15 -0.36
N VAL A 18 -22.70 5.10 -0.88
CA VAL A 18 -21.35 5.20 -1.45
C VAL A 18 -21.33 6.09 -2.67
N GLU A 19 -22.30 5.93 -3.58
CA GLU A 19 -22.43 6.80 -4.75
C GLU A 19 -22.60 8.26 -4.37
N THR A 20 -23.48 8.55 -3.40
CA THR A 20 -23.68 9.92 -2.90
C THR A 20 -22.38 10.51 -2.35
N LEU A 21 -21.64 9.74 -1.56
CA LEU A 21 -20.34 10.16 -1.04
C LEU A 21 -19.34 10.46 -2.16
N LEU A 22 -19.28 9.60 -3.16
CA LEU A 22 -18.38 9.76 -4.30
C LEU A 22 -18.72 10.99 -5.14
N TYR A 23 -19.99 11.26 -5.38
CA TYR A 23 -20.43 12.48 -6.07
C TYR A 23 -19.97 13.73 -5.33
N ILE A 24 -20.13 13.78 -4.01
CA ILE A 24 -19.64 14.90 -3.19
C ILE A 24 -18.12 15.09 -3.36
N LEU A 25 -17.34 13.99 -3.29
CA LEU A 25 -15.89 14.07 -3.42
C LEU A 25 -15.46 14.51 -4.83
N TRP A 26 -16.14 14.05 -5.87
CA TRP A 26 -15.85 14.44 -7.25
C TRP A 26 -16.25 15.89 -7.52
N ASP A 27 -17.35 16.37 -6.96
CA ASP A 27 -17.75 17.79 -7.03
C ASP A 27 -16.72 18.71 -6.37
N MET A 28 -16.06 18.21 -5.31
CA MET A 28 -14.90 18.86 -4.69
C MET A 28 -13.62 18.78 -5.54
N LYS A 29 -13.69 18.25 -6.77
CA LYS A 29 -12.56 18.03 -7.71
C LYS A 29 -11.52 17.06 -7.22
N LEU A 30 -11.84 16.20 -6.27
CA LEU A 30 -10.96 15.14 -5.80
C LEU A 30 -10.99 13.95 -6.77
N LYS A 31 -9.83 13.51 -7.23
CA LYS A 31 -9.70 12.29 -8.04
C LYS A 31 -9.65 11.08 -7.12
N VAL A 32 -10.81 10.51 -6.82
CA VAL A 32 -10.93 9.39 -5.88
C VAL A 32 -11.20 8.10 -6.62
N GLY A 33 -10.27 7.13 -6.50
CA GLY A 33 -10.54 5.74 -6.80
C GLY A 33 -11.22 5.08 -5.59
N TYR A 34 -12.12 4.15 -5.83
CA TYR A 34 -12.84 3.48 -4.75
C TYR A 34 -13.07 1.99 -5.00
N SER A 35 -13.33 1.29 -3.92
CA SER A 35 -13.87 -0.06 -3.97
C SER A 35 -14.77 -0.33 -2.77
N VAL A 36 -15.82 -1.11 -2.99
CA VAL A 36 -16.75 -1.56 -1.94
C VAL A 36 -16.65 -3.07 -1.84
N ARG A 37 -16.28 -3.58 -0.68
CA ARG A 37 -16.06 -5.03 -0.48
C ARG A 37 -16.33 -5.40 0.97
N ASN A 38 -16.75 -6.64 1.19
CA ASN A 38 -16.67 -7.23 2.52
C ASN A 38 -15.24 -7.71 2.83
N ILE A 39 -15.00 -8.12 4.09
CA ILE A 39 -13.67 -8.56 4.54
C ILE A 39 -13.16 -9.75 3.71
N ASN A 40 -14.01 -10.75 3.46
CA ASN A 40 -13.60 -11.96 2.74
C ASN A 40 -13.21 -11.66 1.28
N GLU A 41 -13.97 -10.82 0.61
CA GLU A 41 -13.66 -10.35 -0.75
C GLU A 41 -12.34 -9.56 -0.79
N THR A 42 -12.15 -8.67 0.18
CA THR A 42 -10.92 -7.88 0.32
C THR A 42 -9.71 -8.77 0.51
N ILE A 43 -9.78 -9.74 1.42
CA ILE A 43 -8.69 -10.70 1.68
C ILE A 43 -8.44 -11.60 0.46
N SER A 44 -9.50 -12.08 -0.19
CA SER A 44 -9.37 -12.92 -1.39
C SER A 44 -8.70 -12.15 -2.54
N LYS A 45 -9.06 -10.89 -2.73
CA LYS A 45 -8.45 -10.03 -3.74
C LYS A 45 -6.98 -9.75 -3.43
N ALA A 46 -6.65 -9.48 -2.16
CA ALA A 46 -5.27 -9.24 -1.73
C ALA A 46 -4.34 -10.46 -1.94
N LYS A 47 -4.87 -11.68 -1.88
CA LYS A 47 -4.10 -12.91 -2.15
C LYS A 47 -3.68 -13.05 -3.62
N ILE A 48 -4.49 -12.50 -4.53
CA ILE A 48 -4.32 -12.66 -5.97
C ILE A 48 -3.59 -11.45 -6.56
N ASP A 49 -3.91 -10.25 -6.06
CA ASP A 49 -3.45 -8.99 -6.61
C ASP A 49 -2.49 -8.30 -5.63
N ASN A 50 -1.20 -8.27 -6.01
CA ASN A 50 -0.15 -7.64 -5.20
C ASN A 50 -0.32 -6.12 -5.07
N THR A 51 -0.99 -5.46 -6.02
CA THR A 51 -1.27 -4.02 -5.96
C THR A 51 -2.29 -3.74 -4.87
N VAL A 52 -3.38 -4.51 -4.84
CA VAL A 52 -4.38 -4.45 -3.78
C VAL A 52 -3.74 -4.79 -2.42
N CYS A 53 -2.94 -5.86 -2.36
CA CYS A 53 -2.22 -6.20 -1.13
C CYS A 53 -1.37 -5.04 -0.62
N THR A 54 -0.64 -4.37 -1.50
CA THR A 54 0.21 -3.22 -1.17
C THR A 54 -0.60 -2.03 -0.66
N SER A 55 -1.72 -1.71 -1.32
CA SER A 55 -2.61 -0.62 -0.88
C SER A 55 -3.17 -0.89 0.52
N LEU A 56 -3.47 -2.16 0.82
CA LEU A 56 -3.96 -2.55 2.15
C LEU A 56 -2.87 -2.52 3.24
N LEU A 57 -1.59 -2.64 2.88
CA LEU A 57 -0.49 -2.43 3.84
C LEU A 57 -0.46 -0.99 4.38
N GLU A 58 -0.86 -0.03 3.56
CA GLU A 58 -0.91 1.40 3.88
C GLU A 58 -2.29 1.86 4.35
N ALA A 59 -3.26 0.95 4.40
CA ALA A 59 -4.62 1.30 4.80
C ALA A 59 -4.67 1.83 6.23
N ARG A 60 -5.51 2.83 6.43
CA ARG A 60 -5.82 3.43 7.73
C ARG A 60 -7.31 3.59 7.91
N PHE A 61 -7.77 3.45 9.13
CA PHE A 61 -9.15 3.75 9.48
C PHE A 61 -9.42 5.25 9.35
N ILE A 62 -10.51 5.60 8.68
CA ILE A 62 -10.95 7.00 8.55
C ILE A 62 -12.17 7.21 9.42
N VAL A 63 -13.24 6.46 9.16
CA VAL A 63 -14.52 6.61 9.85
C VAL A 63 -15.36 5.34 9.71
N GLY A 64 -16.25 5.07 10.64
CA GLY A 64 -17.22 3.97 10.57
C GLY A 64 -17.14 3.04 11.78
N ASN A 65 -17.44 1.76 11.56
CA ASN A 65 -17.45 0.75 12.62
C ASN A 65 -16.02 0.24 12.90
N SER A 66 -15.46 0.60 14.06
CA SER A 66 -14.13 0.18 14.49
C SER A 66 -13.99 -1.34 14.65
N GLN A 67 -15.04 -2.03 15.11
CA GLN A 67 -15.02 -3.50 15.26
C GLN A 67 -14.86 -4.20 13.89
N LEU A 68 -15.50 -3.65 12.84
CA LEU A 68 -15.34 -4.16 11.49
C LEU A 68 -13.90 -3.95 10.98
N TRP A 69 -13.32 -2.79 11.28
CA TRP A 69 -11.93 -2.49 10.97
C TRP A 69 -10.96 -3.42 11.70
N ASP A 70 -11.15 -3.63 13.00
CA ASP A 70 -10.32 -4.52 13.81
C ASP A 70 -10.39 -5.98 13.31
N SER A 71 -11.59 -6.42 12.93
CA SER A 71 -11.80 -7.74 12.33
C SER A 71 -11.07 -7.86 10.99
N PHE A 72 -11.10 -6.84 10.15
CA PHE A 72 -10.34 -6.78 8.92
C PHE A 72 -8.82 -6.83 9.20
N CYS A 73 -8.31 -6.03 10.13
CA CYS A 73 -6.90 -6.02 10.50
C CYS A 73 -6.42 -7.39 10.98
N LYS A 74 -7.19 -8.06 11.82
CA LYS A 74 -6.92 -9.41 12.31
C LYS A 74 -6.86 -10.42 11.15
N ASP A 75 -7.84 -10.39 10.27
CA ASP A 75 -7.90 -11.27 9.10
C ASP A 75 -6.76 -10.99 8.13
N PHE A 76 -6.45 -9.74 7.87
CA PHE A 76 -5.33 -9.35 7.02
C PHE A 76 -4.00 -9.83 7.61
N GLN A 77 -3.79 -9.65 8.90
CA GLN A 77 -2.60 -10.13 9.59
C GLN A 77 -2.46 -11.65 9.50
N THR A 78 -3.51 -12.39 9.82
CA THR A 78 -3.46 -13.86 9.89
C THR A 78 -3.41 -14.53 8.52
N LYS A 79 -4.21 -14.03 7.57
CA LYS A 79 -4.44 -14.68 6.26
C LYS A 79 -3.51 -14.15 5.16
N ILE A 80 -2.90 -12.98 5.33
CA ILE A 80 -2.00 -12.35 4.37
C ILE A 80 -0.59 -12.21 4.92
N LEU A 81 -0.41 -11.39 5.99
CA LEU A 81 0.93 -11.05 6.47
C LEU A 81 1.70 -12.24 7.04
N ASN A 82 1.02 -13.18 7.68
CA ASN A 82 1.66 -14.38 8.24
C ASN A 82 1.92 -15.45 7.18
N THR A 83 1.44 -15.24 5.95
CA THR A 83 1.58 -16.20 4.86
C THR A 83 2.23 -15.51 3.65
N GLY A 84 3.29 -16.10 3.10
CA GLY A 84 3.76 -15.68 1.78
C GLY A 84 4.74 -14.51 1.71
N ALA A 85 5.46 -14.17 2.78
CA ALA A 85 6.48 -13.10 2.76
C ALA A 85 7.50 -13.28 1.63
N LYS A 86 7.97 -14.50 1.40
CA LYS A 86 8.88 -14.83 0.30
C LYS A 86 8.25 -14.56 -1.08
N LYS A 87 6.99 -14.96 -1.26
CA LYS A 87 6.24 -14.73 -2.52
C LYS A 87 6.06 -13.24 -2.76
N PHE A 88 5.68 -12.47 -1.73
CA PHE A 88 5.52 -11.03 -1.82
C PHE A 88 6.83 -10.32 -2.18
N PHE A 89 7.93 -10.71 -1.54
CA PHE A 89 9.26 -10.18 -1.85
C PHE A 89 9.61 -10.35 -3.33
N TYR A 90 9.56 -11.59 -3.84
CA TYR A 90 9.88 -11.84 -5.26
C TYR A 90 8.94 -11.12 -6.22
N ALA A 91 7.65 -11.02 -5.88
CA ALA A 91 6.70 -10.28 -6.68
C ALA A 91 7.05 -8.79 -6.76
N LYS A 92 7.48 -8.18 -5.65
CA LYS A 92 7.88 -6.75 -5.61
C LYS A 92 9.21 -6.51 -6.34
N ILE A 93 10.16 -7.42 -6.26
CA ILE A 93 11.41 -7.31 -7.04
C ILE A 93 11.12 -7.41 -8.54
N LYS A 94 10.30 -8.38 -8.96
CA LYS A 94 9.90 -8.51 -10.37
C LYS A 94 9.13 -7.29 -10.88
N GLU A 95 8.22 -6.74 -10.06
CA GLU A 95 7.48 -5.50 -10.38
C GLU A 95 8.45 -4.33 -10.60
N ARG A 96 9.45 -4.17 -9.72
CA ARG A 96 10.49 -3.15 -9.86
C ARG A 96 11.28 -3.31 -11.17
N GLU A 97 11.71 -4.52 -11.49
CA GLU A 97 12.47 -4.79 -12.73
C GLU A 97 11.64 -4.47 -13.97
N LEU A 98 10.36 -4.87 -14.00
CA LEU A 98 9.46 -4.56 -15.10
C LEU A 98 9.20 -3.06 -15.22
N ARG A 99 9.12 -2.34 -14.09
CA ARG A 99 9.00 -0.89 -14.08
C ARG A 99 10.24 -0.23 -14.69
N TYR A 100 11.43 -0.64 -14.29
CA TYR A 100 12.67 -0.10 -14.85
C TYR A 100 12.77 -0.31 -16.36
N LYS A 101 12.41 -1.52 -16.83
CA LYS A 101 12.39 -1.80 -18.29
C LYS A 101 11.41 -0.91 -19.04
N ARG A 102 10.22 -0.62 -18.47
CA ARG A 102 9.22 0.26 -19.09
C ARG A 102 9.65 1.72 -19.12
N MET A 103 10.37 2.18 -18.12
CA MET A 103 10.85 3.55 -18.03
C MET A 103 12.09 3.80 -18.90
N GLY A 104 12.55 2.76 -19.61
CA GLY A 104 13.76 2.81 -20.43
C GLY A 104 14.97 3.11 -19.56
N ASP A 105 15.72 2.16 -19.19
CA ASP A 105 16.90 2.08 -18.27
C ASP A 105 17.84 3.32 -18.25
N SER A 106 17.40 4.43 -18.86
CA SER A 106 18.12 5.68 -19.01
C SER A 106 17.99 6.54 -17.77
N GLN A 107 19.12 6.78 -17.13
CA GLN A 107 19.26 7.77 -16.04
C GLN A 107 19.26 9.22 -16.58
N TYR A 108 19.24 9.40 -17.91
CA TYR A 108 19.38 10.68 -18.61
C TYR A 108 18.07 11.10 -19.29
N LEU A 109 16.94 10.96 -18.61
CA LEU A 109 15.69 11.53 -19.08
C LEU A 109 15.70 13.04 -18.85
N LEU A 110 15.25 13.81 -19.84
CA LEU A 110 15.09 15.28 -19.75
C LEU A 110 14.15 15.67 -18.59
N GLU A 111 13.19 14.81 -18.27
CA GLU A 111 12.28 14.96 -17.13
C GLU A 111 12.29 13.67 -16.28
N PRO A 112 13.05 13.63 -15.18
CA PRO A 112 13.10 12.44 -14.33
C PRO A 112 11.76 12.22 -13.60
N ASN A 113 11.22 11.01 -13.70
CA ASN A 113 10.02 10.65 -12.96
C ASN A 113 10.37 10.35 -11.49
N ILE A 114 10.15 11.32 -10.62
CA ILE A 114 10.47 11.26 -9.18
C ILE A 114 9.79 10.07 -8.49
N LYS A 115 8.61 9.67 -8.95
CA LYS A 115 7.83 8.58 -8.34
C LYS A 115 8.24 7.21 -8.84
N GLU A 116 8.26 7.03 -10.18
CA GLU A 116 8.38 5.69 -10.79
C GLU A 116 9.77 5.42 -11.37
N GLY A 117 10.62 6.44 -11.50
CA GLY A 117 11.99 6.33 -11.98
C GLY A 117 12.87 5.49 -11.06
N LYS A 118 14.04 5.09 -11.57
CA LYS A 118 15.04 4.36 -10.80
C LYS A 118 15.58 5.25 -9.68
N GLY A 119 15.54 4.75 -8.43
CA GLY A 119 15.87 5.54 -7.23
C GLY A 119 14.76 6.51 -6.78
N GLY A 120 13.58 6.46 -7.40
CA GLY A 120 12.44 7.30 -7.01
C GLY A 120 11.67 6.79 -5.79
N LEU A 121 10.62 7.50 -5.43
CA LEU A 121 9.79 7.22 -4.23
C LEU A 121 9.26 5.78 -4.19
N ARG A 122 8.95 5.21 -5.35
CA ARG A 122 8.45 3.83 -5.41
C ARG A 122 9.46 2.79 -4.90
N ASP A 123 10.76 3.04 -5.07
CA ASP A 123 11.80 2.13 -4.58
C ASP A 123 11.88 2.17 -3.06
N ILE A 124 11.77 3.37 -2.46
CA ILE A 124 11.69 3.54 -1.01
C ILE A 124 10.45 2.85 -0.45
N HIS A 125 9.29 3.03 -1.09
CA HIS A 125 8.05 2.36 -0.69
C HIS A 125 8.18 0.84 -0.76
N ILE A 126 8.81 0.27 -1.80
CA ILE A 126 9.02 -1.18 -1.91
C ILE A 126 9.84 -1.70 -0.73
N ILE A 127 10.90 -1.00 -0.33
CA ILE A 127 11.71 -1.38 0.85
C ILE A 127 10.82 -1.39 2.10
N LYS A 128 10.08 -0.31 2.35
CA LYS A 128 9.17 -0.21 3.51
C LYS A 128 8.10 -1.32 3.52
N TRP A 129 7.50 -1.61 2.37
CA TRP A 129 6.49 -2.67 2.24
C TRP A 129 7.08 -4.05 2.51
N ILE A 130 8.28 -4.34 2.01
CA ILE A 130 8.96 -5.61 2.26
C ILE A 130 9.29 -5.75 3.75
N ILE A 131 9.82 -4.73 4.38
CA ILE A 131 10.10 -4.71 5.82
C ILE A 131 8.80 -4.96 6.60
N TYR A 132 7.76 -4.19 6.32
CA TYR A 132 6.50 -4.35 7.03
C TYR A 132 5.85 -5.71 6.78
N PHE A 133 5.85 -6.20 5.54
CA PHE A 133 5.29 -7.51 5.23
C PHE A 133 6.06 -8.65 5.93
N THR A 134 7.37 -8.53 6.02
CA THR A 134 8.24 -9.57 6.60
C THR A 134 8.25 -9.54 8.13
N TYR A 135 8.47 -8.35 8.69
CA TYR A 135 8.74 -8.19 10.10
C TYR A 135 7.58 -7.62 10.92
N LYS A 136 6.51 -7.14 10.27
CA LYS A 136 5.33 -6.50 10.88
C LYS A 136 5.66 -5.19 11.61
N ILE A 137 6.75 -4.53 11.21
CA ILE A 137 7.25 -3.32 11.83
C ILE A 137 7.16 -2.19 10.81
N LYS A 138 6.55 -1.07 11.21
CA LYS A 138 6.49 0.18 10.41
C LYS A 138 7.49 1.23 10.92
N ASP A 139 7.83 1.17 12.21
CA ASP A 139 8.71 2.13 12.85
C ASP A 139 10.18 1.83 12.50
N GLN A 140 10.87 2.83 11.96
CA GLN A 140 12.28 2.71 11.59
C GLN A 140 13.20 2.55 12.81
N THR A 141 12.86 3.15 13.95
CA THR A 141 13.65 3.01 15.19
C THR A 141 13.66 1.55 15.64
N ILE A 142 12.50 0.91 15.63
CA ILE A 142 12.38 -0.52 15.97
C ILE A 142 13.11 -1.40 14.94
N CYS A 143 13.15 -0.99 13.67
CA CYS A 143 13.93 -1.71 12.65
C CYS A 143 15.43 -1.66 12.92
N ILE A 144 15.94 -0.53 13.42
CA ILE A 144 17.35 -0.38 13.82
C ILE A 144 17.64 -1.23 15.06
N GLU A 145 16.85 -1.12 16.11
CA GLU A 145 16.99 -1.89 17.35
C GLU A 145 17.02 -3.41 17.09
N LYS A 146 16.25 -3.88 16.13
CA LYS A 146 16.22 -5.29 15.73
C LYS A 146 17.26 -5.68 14.69
N GLY A 147 18.13 -4.77 14.28
CA GLY A 147 19.18 -5.04 13.30
C GLY A 147 18.67 -5.35 11.88
N ILE A 148 17.42 -4.95 11.55
CA ILE A 148 16.83 -5.10 10.20
C ILE A 148 17.39 -4.04 9.26
N LEU A 149 17.62 -2.84 9.76
CA LEU A 149 18.28 -1.73 9.08
C LEU A 149 19.45 -1.24 9.91
N SER A 150 20.55 -0.86 9.27
CA SER A 150 21.58 -0.09 9.93
C SER A 150 21.11 1.35 10.17
N GLU A 151 21.68 2.05 11.16
CA GLU A 151 21.41 3.48 11.38
C GLU A 151 21.70 4.29 10.12
N LYS A 152 22.78 3.96 9.41
CA LYS A 152 23.17 4.60 8.16
C LYS A 152 22.11 4.41 7.07
N ASP A 153 21.62 3.18 6.89
CA ASP A 153 20.62 2.90 5.86
C ASP A 153 19.27 3.57 6.18
N SER A 154 18.86 3.56 7.44
CA SER A 154 17.66 4.23 7.90
C SER A 154 17.73 5.74 7.67
N ARG A 155 18.86 6.35 8.00
CA ARG A 155 19.10 7.78 7.74
C ARG A 155 19.09 8.09 6.25
N THR A 156 19.79 7.31 5.45
CA THR A 156 19.83 7.47 3.97
C THR A 156 18.43 7.37 3.36
N LEU A 157 17.61 6.39 3.78
CA LEU A 157 16.23 6.25 3.31
C LEU A 157 15.38 7.47 3.68
N SER A 158 15.51 7.98 4.91
CA SER A 158 14.75 9.14 5.39
C SER A 158 15.15 10.43 4.67
N GLU A 159 16.43 10.64 4.45
CA GLU A 159 16.95 11.81 3.72
C GLU A 159 16.53 11.76 2.25
N ALA A 160 16.65 10.60 1.59
CA ALA A 160 16.23 10.42 0.21
C ALA A 160 14.71 10.65 0.04
N GLU A 161 13.88 10.11 0.95
CA GLU A 161 12.44 10.33 0.91
C GLU A 161 12.07 11.80 1.06
N LYS A 162 12.68 12.50 2.02
CA LYS A 162 12.47 13.94 2.20
C LYS A 162 12.85 14.74 0.96
N PHE A 163 13.99 14.41 0.36
CA PHE A 163 14.46 15.07 -0.87
C PHE A 163 13.51 14.88 -2.04
N LEU A 164 12.92 13.69 -2.19
CA LEU A 164 12.02 13.37 -3.30
C LEU A 164 10.59 13.92 -3.12
N ILE A 165 10.20 14.30 -1.90
CA ILE A 165 8.86 14.84 -1.60
C ILE A 165 8.84 16.38 -1.65
N ASN A 166 9.95 17.04 -1.37
CA ASN A 166 10.11 18.50 -1.41
C ASN A 166 10.46 19.01 -2.81
#